data_92c57e36382e96db318bace117acb1cb
#
_entry.id   92c57e36382e96db318bace117acb1cb
#
_cell.length_a   1.000
_cell.length_b   1.000
_cell.length_c   1.000
_cell.angle_alpha   90.00
_cell.angle_beta   90.00
_cell.angle_gamma   90.00
#
_symmetry.space_group_name_H-M   'P 1'
#
loop_
_entity.id
_entity.type
_entity.pdbx_description
1 polymer ?
#
loop_
_entity_poly.entity_id
_entity_poly.type
_entity_poly.pdbx_seq_one_letter_code
_entity_poly.pdbx_strand_id
1 'polypeptide(L)'
;MVWNNSYLTTIRGEAADFSVWDTASVTKIFLADRHEHEVLLERNGNNTWKLNNDYIAHPLVVKQLLETLCKIHIRMPVSMSSHDNVIARLAGESTKVEIYQNVPRINLFNKIKLFYHEKKTKVFYVGDATKDNAGTFMMRENADKAYIVYIPGFHGFISTRFSADPDDWRDHTVFHESLANIKSVMLEFGENPNESFRIDNTGRHQYKLTRLADNKELPIDTLKVINMLSSFSDLRFEALLNNLLPKKRIDSITASPFLHRLTLTTNDGNTKEMTTFTKKIQLSEYDVVTENDDDIDHSRMHALINNKRDFVLIQYYVFDKVLHEADYYVAGNPIQYEIEHYQVVE
;
A
#
# COMPACT_ATOMS: atom_id res chain seq x y z
N MET A 1 -30.65 -22.48 1.01
CA MET A 1 -30.82 -22.91 2.41
C MET A 1 -29.51 -23.60 2.82
N VAL A 2 -28.56 -22.85 3.40
CA VAL A 2 -27.27 -23.42 3.84
C VAL A 2 -27.48 -23.85 5.29
N TRP A 3 -27.46 -25.13 5.53
CA TRP A 3 -27.52 -25.72 6.88
C TRP A 3 -26.23 -25.39 7.62
N ASN A 4 -26.39 -24.61 8.66
CA ASN A 4 -25.30 -24.25 9.57
C ASN A 4 -24.99 -25.45 10.47
N ASN A 5 -23.95 -26.20 10.14
CA ASN A 5 -23.53 -27.42 10.84
C ASN A 5 -22.71 -27.10 12.12
N SER A 6 -23.22 -26.14 12.95
CA SER A 6 -22.56 -25.67 14.18
C SER A 6 -22.77 -26.57 15.39
N TYR A 7 -23.29 -27.80 15.22
CA TYR A 7 -23.74 -28.64 16.34
C TYR A 7 -22.76 -29.69 16.84
N LEU A 8 -21.54 -29.80 16.29
CA LEU A 8 -20.67 -30.93 16.58
C LEU A 8 -19.29 -30.61 17.21
N THR A 9 -19.05 -29.39 17.69
CA THR A 9 -17.78 -29.13 18.38
C THR A 9 -17.99 -28.78 19.84
N THR A 10 -17.32 -29.51 20.72
CA THR A 10 -17.21 -29.31 22.18
C THR A 10 -16.51 -27.97 22.55
N ILE A 11 -16.03 -27.22 21.55
CA ILE A 11 -15.35 -25.93 21.70
C ILE A 11 -16.42 -24.81 21.54
N ARG A 12 -17.30 -24.68 22.52
CA ARG A 12 -18.30 -23.62 22.57
C ARG A 12 -18.03 -22.72 23.78
N GLY A 13 -17.70 -21.49 23.49
CA GLY A 13 -17.58 -20.43 24.49
C GLY A 13 -17.06 -19.15 23.83
N GLU A 14 -17.34 -18.02 24.43
CA GLU A 14 -16.79 -16.71 23.98
C GLU A 14 -15.26 -16.73 23.86
N ALA A 15 -14.58 -17.57 24.65
CA ALA A 15 -13.14 -17.74 24.64
C ALA A 15 -12.58 -18.29 23.31
N ALA A 16 -13.41 -18.93 22.49
CA ALA A 16 -13.03 -19.57 21.24
C ALA A 16 -13.62 -18.87 19.99
N ASP A 17 -14.23 -17.70 20.14
CA ASP A 17 -14.89 -16.98 19.04
C ASP A 17 -13.99 -15.88 18.48
N PHE A 18 -13.16 -16.21 17.46
CA PHE A 18 -12.30 -15.27 16.75
C PHE A 18 -12.92 -14.70 15.46
N SER A 19 -13.87 -15.41 14.85
CA SER A 19 -14.41 -15.05 13.55
C SER A 19 -15.39 -13.87 13.62
N VAL A 20 -15.37 -13.03 12.58
CA VAL A 20 -16.31 -11.92 12.37
C VAL A 20 -17.10 -12.17 11.09
N TRP A 21 -18.28 -12.77 11.21
CA TRP A 21 -19.10 -13.15 10.07
C TRP A 21 -19.69 -11.96 9.30
N ASP A 22 -20.12 -10.92 10.04
CA ASP A 22 -20.64 -9.68 9.45
C ASP A 22 -19.54 -8.63 9.35
N THR A 23 -18.69 -8.78 8.33
CA THR A 23 -17.63 -7.83 8.06
C THR A 23 -18.14 -6.49 7.51
N ALA A 24 -19.40 -6.44 7.04
CA ALA A 24 -20.01 -5.20 6.59
C ALA A 24 -20.31 -4.24 7.76
N SER A 25 -20.60 -4.78 8.94
CA SER A 25 -20.81 -3.98 10.16
C SER A 25 -19.52 -3.48 10.81
N VAL A 26 -18.32 -3.96 10.38
CA VAL A 26 -17.04 -3.51 10.92
C VAL A 26 -16.80 -2.07 10.52
N THR A 27 -16.67 -1.20 11.51
CA THR A 27 -16.42 0.24 11.34
C THR A 27 -14.97 0.60 11.59
N LYS A 28 -14.29 -0.14 12.48
CA LYS A 28 -12.93 0.17 12.91
C LYS A 28 -12.19 -1.11 13.31
N ILE A 29 -10.90 -1.16 12.98
CA ILE A 29 -9.96 -2.20 13.41
C ILE A 29 -8.73 -1.51 13.98
N PHE A 30 -8.34 -1.88 15.18
CA PHE A 30 -7.11 -1.41 15.81
C PHE A 30 -6.16 -2.59 16.01
N LEU A 31 -4.90 -2.40 15.57
CA LEU A 31 -3.83 -3.37 15.72
C LEU A 31 -2.69 -2.68 16.47
N ALA A 32 -2.09 -3.36 17.45
CA ALA A 32 -0.94 -2.85 18.18
C ALA A 32 0.00 -4.01 18.54
N ASP A 33 1.30 -3.79 18.37
CA ASP A 33 2.33 -4.74 18.81
C ASP A 33 2.97 -4.30 20.14
N ARG A 34 4.03 -4.99 20.53
CA ARG A 34 4.83 -4.68 21.73
C ARG A 34 5.95 -3.68 21.48
N HIS A 35 6.17 -3.28 20.23
CA HIS A 35 7.22 -2.36 19.79
C HIS A 35 6.68 -0.93 19.57
N GLU A 36 5.51 -0.63 20.15
CA GLU A 36 4.84 0.68 20.03
C GLU A 36 4.35 1.01 18.60
N HIS A 37 4.25 0.01 17.72
CA HIS A 37 3.59 0.21 16.45
C HIS A 37 2.09 0.06 16.62
N GLU A 38 1.35 0.98 16.00
CA GLU A 38 -0.10 1.01 16.05
C GLU A 38 -0.70 1.31 14.67
N VAL A 39 -1.70 0.55 14.32
CA VAL A 39 -2.50 0.71 13.11
C VAL A 39 -3.96 0.90 13.47
N LEU A 40 -4.52 2.01 13.07
CA LEU A 40 -5.95 2.29 13.17
C LEU A 40 -6.54 2.34 11.77
N LEU A 41 -7.39 1.36 11.46
CA LEU A 41 -8.16 1.30 10.22
C LEU A 41 -9.60 1.74 10.51
N GLU A 42 -10.06 2.82 9.90
CA GLU A 42 -11.43 3.31 10.04
C GLU A 42 -12.16 3.33 8.70
N ARG A 43 -13.36 2.73 8.67
CA ARG A 43 -14.17 2.70 7.45
C ARG A 43 -14.72 4.09 7.15
N ASN A 44 -14.45 4.58 5.94
CA ASN A 44 -15.02 5.82 5.42
C ASN A 44 -16.25 5.50 4.54
N GLY A 45 -17.16 6.48 4.38
CA GLY A 45 -18.48 6.28 3.79
C GLY A 45 -18.55 5.64 2.40
N ASN A 46 -17.49 5.69 1.60
CA ASN A 46 -17.42 5.16 0.23
C ASN A 46 -16.75 3.78 0.14
N ASN A 47 -16.85 2.96 1.18
CA ASN A 47 -16.20 1.64 1.29
C ASN A 47 -14.66 1.70 1.22
N THR A 48 -14.08 2.88 1.38
CA THR A 48 -12.66 3.12 1.58
C THR A 48 -12.33 3.06 3.07
N TRP A 49 -11.06 2.85 3.39
CA TRP A 49 -10.59 2.82 4.76
C TRP A 49 -9.50 3.87 4.96
N LYS A 50 -9.56 4.59 6.06
CA LYS A 50 -8.49 5.48 6.50
C LYS A 50 -7.51 4.69 7.35
N LEU A 51 -6.25 5.04 7.24
CA LEU A 51 -5.15 4.54 8.03
C LEU A 51 -4.63 5.68 8.93
N ASN A 52 -4.66 5.50 10.23
CA ASN A 52 -4.16 6.44 11.24
C ASN A 52 -4.64 7.89 11.04
N ASN A 53 -5.87 8.07 10.56
CA ASN A 53 -6.53 9.34 10.23
C ASN A 53 -5.94 10.14 9.05
N ASP A 54 -4.69 9.90 8.65
CA ASP A 54 -3.95 10.74 7.71
C ASP A 54 -3.87 10.15 6.30
N TYR A 55 -3.96 8.84 6.16
CA TYR A 55 -3.71 8.13 4.91
C TYR A 55 -4.91 7.30 4.45
N ILE A 56 -4.88 6.89 3.20
CA ILE A 56 -5.81 5.89 2.66
C ILE A 56 -5.15 4.52 2.83
N ALA A 57 -5.90 3.57 3.41
CA ALA A 57 -5.45 2.20 3.51
C ALA A 57 -5.60 1.47 2.16
N HIS A 58 -4.66 0.57 1.86
CA HIS A 58 -4.67 -0.21 0.63
C HIS A 58 -5.91 -1.13 0.57
N PRO A 59 -6.81 -0.96 -0.42
CA PRO A 59 -8.10 -1.64 -0.43
C PRO A 59 -8.02 -3.15 -0.41
N LEU A 60 -7.02 -3.73 -1.14
CA LEU A 60 -6.85 -5.18 -1.21
C LEU A 60 -6.32 -5.76 0.10
N VAL A 61 -5.44 -5.06 0.82
CA VAL A 61 -4.90 -5.50 2.11
C VAL A 61 -6.01 -5.51 3.16
N VAL A 62 -6.81 -4.44 3.23
CA VAL A 62 -7.97 -4.38 4.12
C VAL A 62 -8.99 -5.45 3.78
N LYS A 63 -9.28 -5.66 2.50
CA LYS A 63 -10.17 -6.75 2.05
C LYS A 63 -9.65 -8.10 2.50
N GLN A 64 -8.36 -8.37 2.36
CA GLN A 64 -7.73 -9.61 2.81
C GLN A 64 -7.86 -9.81 4.33
N LEU A 65 -7.68 -8.74 5.13
CA LEU A 65 -7.91 -8.79 6.58
C LEU A 65 -9.36 -9.15 6.91
N LEU A 66 -10.33 -8.45 6.31
CA LEU A 66 -11.76 -8.73 6.53
C LEU A 66 -12.14 -10.15 6.12
N GLU A 67 -11.63 -10.65 5.00
CA GLU A 67 -11.82 -12.05 4.59
C GLU A 67 -11.18 -13.03 5.58
N THR A 68 -10.01 -12.68 6.10
CA THR A 68 -9.34 -13.49 7.14
C THR A 68 -10.20 -13.55 8.39
N LEU A 69 -10.67 -12.41 8.90
CA LEU A 69 -11.56 -12.34 10.06
C LEU A 69 -12.84 -13.16 9.87
N CYS A 70 -13.40 -13.18 8.66
CA CYS A 70 -14.58 -13.98 8.35
C CYS A 70 -14.30 -15.49 8.32
N LYS A 71 -13.12 -15.89 7.82
CA LYS A 71 -12.78 -17.29 7.51
C LYS A 71 -11.94 -18.00 8.57
N ILE A 72 -11.58 -17.32 9.67
CA ILE A 72 -10.83 -17.95 10.77
C ILE A 72 -11.63 -19.08 11.41
N HIS A 73 -11.02 -20.25 11.55
CA HIS A 73 -11.54 -21.41 12.25
C HIS A 73 -10.53 -21.88 13.29
N ILE A 74 -11.05 -22.45 14.37
CA ILE A 74 -10.22 -23.10 15.37
C ILE A 74 -9.90 -24.51 14.90
N ARG A 75 -8.62 -24.88 14.97
CA ARG A 75 -8.15 -26.24 14.75
C ARG A 75 -8.24 -27.04 16.04
N MET A 76 -7.61 -26.54 17.09
CA MET A 76 -7.57 -27.18 18.41
C MET A 76 -7.09 -26.20 19.49
N PRO A 77 -7.37 -26.43 20.76
CA PRO A 77 -6.70 -25.73 21.86
C PRO A 77 -5.21 -26.11 21.90
N VAL A 78 -4.38 -25.21 22.39
CA VAL A 78 -2.96 -25.50 22.66
C VAL A 78 -2.86 -26.57 23.73
N SER A 79 -1.96 -27.53 23.55
CA SER A 79 -1.78 -28.62 24.53
C SER A 79 -1.29 -28.09 25.88
N MET A 80 -1.68 -28.73 26.98
CA MET A 80 -1.27 -28.30 28.32
C MET A 80 0.25 -28.25 28.48
N SER A 81 0.99 -29.16 27.84
CA SER A 81 2.46 -29.20 27.90
C SER A 81 3.15 -28.01 27.19
N SER A 82 2.46 -27.35 26.27
CA SER A 82 2.97 -26.21 25.52
C SER A 82 2.31 -24.88 25.91
N HIS A 83 1.28 -24.93 26.74
CA HIS A 83 0.42 -23.80 27.07
C HIS A 83 1.21 -22.63 27.65
N ASP A 84 1.98 -22.86 28.71
CA ASP A 84 2.73 -21.78 29.40
C ASP A 84 3.75 -21.11 28.47
N ASN A 85 4.40 -21.89 27.61
CA ASN A 85 5.34 -21.35 26.62
C ASN A 85 4.62 -20.50 25.56
N VAL A 86 3.46 -20.96 25.05
CA VAL A 86 2.68 -20.19 24.08
C VAL A 86 2.13 -18.91 24.70
N ILE A 87 1.65 -18.97 25.96
CA ILE A 87 1.18 -17.76 26.67
C ILE A 87 2.32 -16.77 26.86
N ALA A 88 3.50 -17.22 27.27
CA ALA A 88 4.68 -16.34 27.42
C ALA A 88 5.06 -15.67 26.08
N ARG A 89 5.03 -16.41 24.97
CA ARG A 89 5.27 -15.85 23.62
C ARG A 89 4.20 -14.85 23.21
N LEU A 90 2.92 -15.17 23.41
CA LEU A 90 1.81 -14.25 23.14
C LEU A 90 1.93 -12.98 23.99
N ALA A 91 2.37 -13.07 25.23
CA ALA A 91 2.60 -11.91 26.08
C ALA A 91 3.76 -11.03 25.60
N GLY A 92 4.79 -11.60 24.95
CA GLY A 92 5.99 -10.89 24.48
C GLY A 92 5.88 -10.34 23.05
N GLU A 93 5.28 -11.09 22.12
CA GLU A 93 5.45 -10.86 20.67
C GLU A 93 4.13 -10.89 19.88
N SER A 94 2.97 -10.80 20.55
CA SER A 94 1.70 -10.82 19.81
C SER A 94 1.27 -9.44 19.33
N THR A 95 0.50 -9.45 18.25
CA THR A 95 -0.30 -8.30 17.84
C THR A 95 -1.67 -8.35 18.53
N LYS A 96 -2.00 -7.32 19.30
CA LYS A 96 -3.35 -7.10 19.84
C LYS A 96 -4.24 -6.60 18.72
N VAL A 97 -5.42 -7.20 18.57
CA VAL A 97 -6.41 -6.83 17.56
C VAL A 97 -7.73 -6.49 18.25
N GLU A 98 -8.24 -5.28 18.02
CA GLU A 98 -9.54 -4.84 18.48
C GLU A 98 -10.48 -4.62 17.30
N ILE A 99 -11.65 -5.21 17.34
CA ILE A 99 -12.68 -5.08 16.28
C ILE A 99 -13.85 -4.29 16.81
N TYR A 100 -14.22 -3.24 16.09
CA TYR A 100 -15.38 -2.41 16.36
C TYR A 100 -16.42 -2.60 15.27
N GLN A 101 -17.65 -2.79 15.66
CA GLN A 101 -18.78 -3.02 14.75
C GLN A 101 -19.94 -2.10 15.10
N ASN A 102 -20.68 -1.73 14.08
CA ASN A 102 -21.96 -1.03 14.24
C ASN A 102 -23.06 -2.05 14.60
N VAL A 103 -23.45 -2.09 15.87
CA VAL A 103 -24.39 -3.07 16.40
C VAL A 103 -25.66 -2.40 16.91
N PRO A 104 -26.84 -3.05 16.80
CA PRO A 104 -28.08 -2.51 17.33
C PRO A 104 -28.08 -2.59 18.86
N ARG A 105 -28.54 -1.54 19.54
CA ARG A 105 -28.81 -1.55 21.00
C ARG A 105 -30.00 -2.40 21.36
N ILE A 106 -31.00 -2.43 20.47
CA ILE A 106 -32.23 -3.22 20.66
C ILE A 106 -32.30 -4.22 19.51
N ASN A 107 -32.30 -5.50 19.85
CA ASN A 107 -32.48 -6.61 18.91
C ASN A 107 -33.60 -7.52 19.41
N LEU A 108 -34.82 -7.33 18.90
CA LEU A 108 -35.99 -8.11 19.25
C LEU A 108 -36.15 -9.26 18.24
N PHE A 109 -35.93 -10.49 18.72
CA PHE A 109 -36.12 -11.73 17.97
C PHE A 109 -35.38 -11.79 16.63
N ASN A 110 -34.24 -11.09 16.48
CA ASN A 110 -33.49 -10.91 15.23
C ASN A 110 -34.27 -10.27 14.06
N LYS A 111 -35.48 -9.77 14.31
CA LYS A 111 -36.36 -9.15 13.30
C LYS A 111 -36.35 -7.62 13.35
N ILE A 112 -36.33 -7.05 14.56
CA ILE A 112 -36.31 -5.60 14.74
C ILE A 112 -34.99 -5.19 15.37
N LYS A 113 -34.17 -4.46 14.62
CA LYS A 113 -32.86 -3.96 15.04
C LYS A 113 -32.92 -2.44 15.04
N LEU A 114 -32.78 -1.81 16.20
CA LEU A 114 -32.91 -0.36 16.37
C LEU A 114 -31.71 0.22 17.13
N PHE A 115 -31.48 1.51 16.91
CA PHE A 115 -30.47 2.32 17.61
C PHE A 115 -29.05 1.74 17.49
N TYR A 116 -28.54 1.72 16.26
CA TYR A 116 -27.18 1.25 15.97
C TYR A 116 -26.14 2.17 16.62
N HIS A 117 -25.07 1.58 17.14
CA HIS A 117 -23.93 2.28 17.69
C HIS A 117 -22.66 1.47 17.50
N GLU A 118 -21.52 2.16 17.45
CA GLU A 118 -20.23 1.51 17.42
C GLU A 118 -19.91 0.87 18.78
N LYS A 119 -19.50 -0.38 18.75
CA LYS A 119 -19.11 -1.14 19.94
C LYS A 119 -17.88 -1.98 19.64
N LYS A 120 -16.90 -2.01 20.55
CA LYS A 120 -15.81 -2.96 20.54
C LYS A 120 -16.38 -4.36 20.85
N THR A 121 -16.42 -5.20 19.81
CA THR A 121 -17.08 -6.51 19.88
C THR A 121 -16.11 -7.64 20.13
N LYS A 122 -14.85 -7.51 19.67
CA LYS A 122 -13.85 -8.55 19.86
C LYS A 122 -12.50 -7.93 20.16
N VAL A 123 -11.76 -8.58 21.06
CA VAL A 123 -10.33 -8.33 21.31
C VAL A 123 -9.63 -9.67 21.39
N PHE A 124 -8.55 -9.81 20.66
CA PHE A 124 -7.73 -11.01 20.68
C PHE A 124 -6.26 -10.69 20.36
N TYR A 125 -5.40 -11.60 20.70
CA TYR A 125 -3.97 -11.55 20.48
C TYR A 125 -3.60 -12.55 19.41
N VAL A 126 -2.84 -12.13 18.41
CA VAL A 126 -2.34 -12.94 17.29
C VAL A 126 -0.84 -13.13 17.49
N GLY A 127 -0.41 -14.36 17.68
CA GLY A 127 0.98 -14.72 17.85
C GLY A 127 1.58 -15.35 16.59
N ASP A 128 2.65 -16.09 16.80
CA ASP A 128 3.41 -16.71 15.73
C ASP A 128 2.71 -17.88 15.07
N ALA A 129 3.34 -18.35 13.98
CA ALA A 129 3.03 -19.61 13.34
C ALA A 129 3.32 -20.80 14.25
N THR A 130 2.58 -21.89 14.04
CA THR A 130 2.95 -23.19 14.57
C THR A 130 4.23 -23.72 13.89
N LYS A 131 4.95 -24.66 14.55
CA LYS A 131 6.22 -25.21 14.02
C LYS A 131 6.10 -25.84 12.63
N ASP A 132 4.92 -26.36 12.30
CA ASP A 132 4.59 -26.97 11.00
C ASP A 132 4.07 -25.93 9.98
N ASN A 133 4.05 -24.64 10.34
CA ASN A 133 3.48 -23.53 9.57
C ASN A 133 2.02 -23.76 9.12
N ALA A 134 1.29 -24.64 9.80
CA ALA A 134 -0.08 -25.00 9.40
C ALA A 134 -1.17 -24.29 10.21
N GLY A 135 -0.79 -23.35 11.07
CA GLY A 135 -1.70 -22.55 11.89
C GLY A 135 -1.00 -21.40 12.59
N THR A 136 -1.77 -20.60 13.30
CA THR A 136 -1.32 -19.43 14.07
C THR A 136 -1.86 -19.53 15.49
N PHE A 137 -1.04 -19.20 16.48
CA PHE A 137 -1.48 -19.13 17.86
C PHE A 137 -2.31 -17.87 18.09
N MET A 138 -3.50 -18.03 18.65
CA MET A 138 -4.36 -16.91 19.02
C MET A 138 -4.99 -17.11 20.40
N MET A 139 -5.26 -16.00 21.08
CA MET A 139 -5.92 -15.99 22.38
C MET A 139 -6.89 -14.81 22.47
N ARG A 140 -8.09 -15.04 22.99
CA ARG A 140 -9.03 -13.97 23.29
C ARG A 140 -8.60 -13.19 24.53
N GLU A 141 -8.93 -11.89 24.55
CA GLU A 141 -8.78 -11.10 25.78
C GLU A 141 -9.60 -11.73 26.92
N ASN A 142 -9.02 -11.80 28.10
CA ASN A 142 -9.61 -12.42 29.30
C ASN A 142 -9.93 -13.92 29.18
N ALA A 143 -9.31 -14.63 28.24
CA ALA A 143 -9.43 -16.08 28.15
C ALA A 143 -8.22 -16.77 28.80
N ASP A 144 -8.44 -17.94 29.39
CA ASP A 144 -7.39 -18.75 30.01
C ASP A 144 -6.71 -19.71 29.04
N LYS A 145 -7.18 -19.78 27.77
CA LYS A 145 -6.71 -20.76 26.80
C LYS A 145 -6.33 -20.11 25.48
N ALA A 146 -5.16 -20.50 24.97
CA ALA A 146 -4.75 -20.22 23.61
C ALA A 146 -5.21 -21.33 22.66
N TYR A 147 -5.40 -20.98 21.41
CA TYR A 147 -5.88 -21.85 20.34
C TYR A 147 -4.95 -21.78 19.13
N ILE A 148 -4.89 -22.89 18.39
CA ILE A 148 -4.33 -22.91 17.04
C ILE A 148 -5.48 -22.64 16.07
N VAL A 149 -5.35 -21.59 15.29
CA VAL A 149 -6.32 -21.18 14.28
C VAL A 149 -5.78 -21.35 12.87
N TYR A 150 -6.66 -21.49 11.91
CA TYR A 150 -6.34 -21.65 10.49
C TYR A 150 -7.48 -21.12 9.62
N ILE A 151 -7.26 -21.05 8.32
CA ILE A 151 -8.31 -20.81 7.33
C ILE A 151 -8.49 -22.08 6.51
N PRO A 152 -9.71 -22.67 6.43
CA PRO A 152 -9.97 -23.85 5.60
C PRO A 152 -9.56 -23.62 4.13
N GLY A 153 -8.79 -24.57 3.57
CA GLY A 153 -8.29 -24.46 2.20
C GLY A 153 -7.06 -23.57 2.02
N PHE A 154 -6.59 -22.90 3.07
CA PHE A 154 -5.36 -22.12 3.05
C PHE A 154 -4.23 -22.90 3.72
N HIS A 155 -3.10 -23.02 3.03
CA HIS A 155 -1.87 -23.63 3.57
C HIS A 155 -0.93 -22.52 4.02
N GLY A 156 -0.67 -22.46 5.32
CA GLY A 156 0.21 -21.46 5.93
C GLY A 156 -0.37 -20.86 7.22
N PHE A 157 0.28 -19.81 7.67
CA PHE A 157 -0.09 -19.05 8.86
C PHE A 157 -0.67 -17.69 8.50
N ILE A 158 -1.41 -17.09 9.42
CA ILE A 158 -2.15 -15.85 9.15
C ILE A 158 -1.65 -14.65 9.95
N SER A 159 -0.59 -14.80 10.74
CA SER A 159 -0.04 -13.72 11.58
C SER A 159 0.36 -12.49 10.77
N THR A 160 0.96 -12.66 9.60
CA THR A 160 1.37 -11.56 8.72
C THR A 160 0.21 -10.69 8.20
N ARG A 161 -1.03 -11.19 8.29
CA ARG A 161 -2.24 -10.43 7.91
C ARG A 161 -2.72 -9.47 9.01
N PHE A 162 -2.06 -9.50 10.17
CA PHE A 162 -2.35 -8.68 11.34
C PHE A 162 -1.14 -7.82 11.72
N SER A 163 -0.44 -7.30 10.71
CA SER A 163 0.70 -6.42 10.94
C SER A 163 0.28 -5.16 11.70
N ALA A 164 1.08 -4.75 12.68
CA ALA A 164 0.94 -3.46 13.35
C ALA A 164 1.80 -2.36 12.70
N ASP A 165 2.54 -2.68 11.64
CA ASP A 165 3.29 -1.70 10.87
C ASP A 165 2.34 -0.91 9.94
N PRO A 166 2.22 0.42 10.07
CA PRO A 166 1.39 1.24 9.20
C PRO A 166 1.77 1.15 7.71
N ASP A 167 3.04 0.91 7.40
CA ASP A 167 3.51 0.89 6.01
C ASP A 167 2.94 -0.32 5.23
N ASP A 168 2.65 -1.43 5.91
CA ASP A 168 1.99 -2.61 5.31
C ASP A 168 0.54 -2.34 4.88
N TRP A 169 -0.09 -1.31 5.45
CA TRP A 169 -1.48 -0.96 5.19
C TRP A 169 -1.65 0.19 4.23
N ARG A 170 -0.60 0.89 3.90
CA ARG A 170 -0.66 2.12 3.13
C ARG A 170 -0.96 1.86 1.66
N ASP A 171 -1.77 2.73 1.06
CA ASP A 171 -1.92 2.74 -0.40
C ASP A 171 -0.67 3.36 -1.04
N HIS A 172 0.00 2.59 -1.90
CA HIS A 172 1.20 3.00 -2.60
C HIS A 172 0.94 3.88 -3.84
N THR A 173 -0.27 4.35 -4.02
CA THR A 173 -0.65 5.17 -5.17
C THR A 173 0.04 6.54 -5.14
N VAL A 174 0.77 6.87 -6.22
CA VAL A 174 1.30 8.20 -6.49
C VAL A 174 0.32 9.00 -7.33
N PHE A 175 -0.11 8.41 -8.46
CA PHE A 175 -1.12 8.98 -9.34
C PHE A 175 -2.23 7.98 -9.62
N HIS A 176 -3.47 8.45 -9.55
CA HIS A 176 -4.67 7.70 -9.89
C HIS A 176 -5.67 8.66 -10.52
N GLU A 177 -5.38 9.08 -11.77
CA GLU A 177 -6.20 10.04 -12.47
C GLU A 177 -6.62 9.51 -13.84
N SER A 178 -7.87 9.66 -14.16
CA SER A 178 -8.35 9.32 -15.50
C SER A 178 -7.91 10.38 -16.53
N LEU A 179 -7.65 9.96 -17.76
CA LEU A 179 -7.31 10.84 -18.88
C LEU A 179 -8.28 12.04 -18.98
N ALA A 180 -9.57 11.79 -18.76
CA ALA A 180 -10.61 12.83 -18.85
C ALA A 180 -10.51 13.89 -17.74
N ASN A 181 -9.92 13.56 -16.60
CA ASN A 181 -9.77 14.47 -15.46
C ASN A 181 -8.48 15.28 -15.52
N ILE A 182 -7.51 14.90 -16.35
CA ILE A 182 -6.22 15.59 -16.45
C ILE A 182 -6.39 16.85 -17.29
N LYS A 183 -6.07 18.00 -16.70
CA LYS A 183 -6.03 19.31 -17.36
C LYS A 183 -4.66 19.56 -17.99
N SER A 184 -3.58 19.33 -17.25
CA SER A 184 -2.22 19.49 -17.77
C SER A 184 -1.22 18.61 -17.00
N VAL A 185 -0.14 18.26 -17.69
CA VAL A 185 1.05 17.64 -17.12
C VAL A 185 2.25 18.49 -17.50
N MET A 186 3.09 18.82 -16.52
CA MET A 186 4.36 19.51 -16.70
C MET A 186 5.48 18.59 -16.20
N LEU A 187 6.49 18.41 -17.02
CA LEU A 187 7.68 17.61 -16.70
C LEU A 187 8.94 18.48 -16.91
N GLU A 188 9.71 18.60 -15.85
CA GLU A 188 10.98 19.33 -15.84
C GLU A 188 12.12 18.32 -15.66
N PHE A 189 13.16 18.42 -16.46
CA PHE A 189 14.38 17.63 -16.40
C PHE A 189 15.51 18.44 -15.76
N GLY A 190 16.11 17.92 -14.69
CA GLY A 190 17.20 18.59 -14.00
C GLY A 190 18.49 18.62 -14.81
N GLU A 191 18.80 17.52 -15.49
CA GLU A 191 20.03 17.37 -16.30
C GLU A 191 19.90 17.97 -17.70
N ASN A 192 18.68 17.94 -18.26
CA ASN A 192 18.40 18.47 -19.61
C ASN A 192 17.18 19.43 -19.63
N PRO A 193 17.31 20.65 -19.07
CA PRO A 193 16.18 21.58 -18.96
C PRO A 193 15.54 21.94 -20.30
N ASN A 194 16.26 21.81 -21.44
CA ASN A 194 15.74 22.10 -22.77
C ASN A 194 14.66 21.09 -23.21
N GLU A 195 14.67 19.91 -22.64
CA GLU A 195 13.66 18.86 -22.89
C GLU A 195 12.45 18.94 -21.94
N SER A 196 12.45 19.93 -21.04
CA SER A 196 11.33 20.19 -20.17
C SER A 196 10.13 20.71 -20.94
N PHE A 197 8.93 20.20 -20.63
CA PHE A 197 7.73 20.51 -21.39
C PHE A 197 6.47 20.56 -20.53
N ARG A 198 5.41 21.06 -21.15
CA ARG A 198 4.05 21.02 -20.64
C ARG A 198 3.11 20.49 -21.72
N ILE A 199 2.26 19.55 -21.32
CA ILE A 199 1.11 19.09 -22.13
C ILE A 199 -0.15 19.65 -21.51
N ASP A 200 -0.93 20.39 -22.29
CA ASP A 200 -2.26 20.87 -21.94
C ASP A 200 -3.32 20.05 -22.68
N ASN A 201 -4.31 19.56 -21.94
CA ASN A 201 -5.51 18.94 -22.50
C ASN A 201 -6.55 20.05 -22.75
N THR A 202 -6.72 20.46 -24.00
CA THR A 202 -7.55 21.61 -24.38
C THR A 202 -8.97 21.23 -24.80
N GLY A 203 -9.27 19.91 -24.89
CA GLY A 203 -10.58 19.43 -25.27
C GLY A 203 -10.58 17.98 -25.68
N ARG A 204 -11.68 17.50 -26.31
CA ARG A 204 -11.78 16.11 -26.77
C ARG A 204 -10.66 15.79 -27.75
N HIS A 205 -9.67 15.00 -27.32
CA HIS A 205 -8.50 14.57 -28.11
C HIS A 205 -7.67 15.73 -28.69
N GLN A 206 -7.72 16.91 -28.08
CA GLN A 206 -6.92 18.04 -28.45
C GLN A 206 -5.90 18.32 -27.36
N TYR A 207 -4.63 18.21 -27.70
CA TYR A 207 -3.52 18.41 -26.80
C TYR A 207 -2.56 19.42 -27.38
N LYS A 208 -1.89 20.17 -26.51
CA LYS A 208 -0.87 21.11 -26.86
C LYS A 208 0.40 20.77 -26.10
N LEU A 209 1.50 20.56 -26.83
CA LEU A 209 2.83 20.36 -26.27
C LEU A 209 3.61 21.67 -26.36
N THR A 210 4.07 22.17 -25.22
CA THR A 210 4.85 23.42 -25.15
C THR A 210 6.19 23.10 -24.47
N ARG A 211 7.30 23.39 -25.14
CA ARG A 211 8.63 23.32 -24.53
C ARG A 211 8.80 24.49 -23.54
N LEU A 212 9.30 24.21 -22.34
CA LEU A 212 9.39 25.23 -21.29
C LEU A 212 10.55 26.22 -21.52
N ALA A 213 11.66 25.78 -22.14
CA ALA A 213 12.85 26.59 -22.33
C ALA A 213 12.61 27.84 -23.20
N ASP A 214 11.78 27.74 -24.22
CA ASP A 214 11.52 28.82 -25.19
C ASP A 214 10.02 29.13 -25.36
N ASN A 215 9.15 28.47 -24.62
CA ASN A 215 7.69 28.54 -24.73
C ASN A 215 7.15 28.21 -26.15
N LYS A 216 7.91 27.43 -26.90
CA LYS A 216 7.54 27.05 -28.27
C LYS A 216 6.56 25.88 -28.25
N GLU A 217 5.50 26.02 -29.05
CA GLU A 217 4.59 24.90 -29.31
C GLU A 217 5.23 23.94 -30.33
N LEU A 218 5.21 22.65 -29.99
CA LEU A 218 5.79 21.59 -30.80
C LEU A 218 4.68 20.76 -31.47
N PRO A 219 4.93 20.24 -32.69
CA PRO A 219 4.00 19.31 -33.34
C PRO A 219 3.94 18.01 -32.53
N ILE A 220 2.75 17.54 -32.22
CA ILE A 220 2.56 16.39 -31.30
C ILE A 220 2.27 15.09 -32.01
N ASP A 221 2.79 14.00 -31.47
CA ASP A 221 2.26 12.65 -31.67
C ASP A 221 1.12 12.39 -30.69
N THR A 222 -0.10 12.52 -31.15
CA THR A 222 -1.30 12.39 -30.31
C THR A 222 -1.39 11.04 -29.60
N LEU A 223 -0.93 9.96 -30.24
CA LEU A 223 -1.01 8.62 -29.66
C LEU A 223 -0.04 8.48 -28.49
N LYS A 224 1.20 8.97 -28.62
CA LYS A 224 2.18 8.96 -27.54
C LYS A 224 1.70 9.81 -26.34
N VAL A 225 1.11 10.98 -26.61
CA VAL A 225 0.53 11.83 -25.56
C VAL A 225 -0.64 11.14 -24.85
N ILE A 226 -1.56 10.50 -25.57
CA ILE A 226 -2.66 9.76 -24.95
C ILE A 226 -2.13 8.61 -24.10
N ASN A 227 -1.12 7.86 -24.56
CA ASN A 227 -0.49 6.77 -23.81
C ASN A 227 0.13 7.29 -22.49
N MET A 228 0.89 8.40 -22.55
CA MET A 228 1.43 9.04 -21.35
C MET A 228 0.32 9.43 -20.37
N LEU A 229 -0.68 10.20 -20.82
CA LEU A 229 -1.76 10.68 -19.96
C LEU A 229 -2.60 9.53 -19.38
N SER A 230 -2.82 8.46 -20.15
CA SER A 230 -3.54 7.28 -19.68
C SER A 230 -2.75 6.49 -18.62
N SER A 231 -1.43 6.60 -18.63
CA SER A 231 -0.56 5.92 -17.65
C SER A 231 -0.74 6.47 -16.23
N PHE A 232 -1.24 7.69 -16.06
CA PHE A 232 -1.55 8.25 -14.73
C PHE A 232 -2.75 7.61 -14.03
N SER A 233 -3.43 6.66 -14.68
CA SER A 233 -4.54 5.92 -14.08
C SER A 233 -4.12 5.03 -12.91
N ASP A 234 -2.88 4.52 -12.90
CA ASP A 234 -2.35 3.71 -11.80
C ASP A 234 -0.81 3.71 -11.82
N LEU A 235 -0.21 4.68 -11.13
CA LEU A 235 1.23 4.76 -10.89
C LEU A 235 1.48 4.61 -9.39
N ARG A 236 2.30 3.61 -9.01
CA ARG A 236 2.53 3.23 -7.62
C ARG A 236 4.02 3.25 -7.29
N PHE A 237 4.35 3.64 -6.05
CA PHE A 237 5.71 3.50 -5.52
C PHE A 237 5.98 2.08 -5.01
N GLU A 238 7.26 1.70 -4.92
CA GLU A 238 7.70 0.38 -4.45
C GLU A 238 7.67 0.31 -2.92
N ALA A 239 8.29 1.29 -2.25
CA ALA A 239 8.42 1.31 -0.80
C ALA A 239 8.42 2.74 -0.24
N LEU A 240 7.91 2.91 0.99
CA LEU A 240 8.06 4.13 1.77
C LEU A 240 9.39 4.08 2.52
N LEU A 241 10.19 5.15 2.41
CA LEU A 241 11.53 5.21 2.98
C LEU A 241 11.65 6.12 4.21
N ASN A 242 10.57 6.81 4.59
CA ASN A 242 10.57 7.76 5.72
C ASN A 242 11.07 7.14 7.02
N ASN A 243 10.69 5.89 7.30
CA ASN A 243 11.06 5.17 8.52
C ASN A 243 12.26 4.24 8.32
N LEU A 244 12.64 3.96 7.05
CA LEU A 244 13.73 3.04 6.71
C LEU A 244 15.08 3.77 6.62
N LEU A 245 15.08 5.07 6.34
CA LEU A 245 16.29 5.85 6.21
C LEU A 245 16.39 6.93 7.30
N PRO A 246 17.60 7.19 7.83
CA PRO A 246 17.81 8.31 8.73
C PRO A 246 17.44 9.65 8.09
N LYS A 247 16.78 10.54 8.81
CA LYS A 247 16.35 11.85 8.32
C LYS A 247 17.48 12.64 7.65
N LYS A 248 18.69 12.63 8.23
CA LYS A 248 19.88 13.28 7.63
C LYS A 248 20.20 12.79 6.23
N ARG A 249 19.98 11.49 5.96
CA ARG A 249 20.22 10.91 4.64
C ARG A 249 19.14 11.37 3.66
N ILE A 250 17.87 11.37 4.09
CA ILE A 250 16.77 11.90 3.29
C ILE A 250 17.01 13.35 2.94
N ASP A 251 17.37 14.19 3.93
CA ASP A 251 17.66 15.62 3.74
C ASP A 251 18.83 15.82 2.74
N SER A 252 19.88 14.99 2.83
CA SER A 252 21.02 15.04 1.89
C SER A 252 20.61 14.69 0.48
N ILE A 253 19.79 13.65 0.27
CA ILE A 253 19.33 13.23 -1.07
C ILE A 253 18.42 14.31 -1.66
N THR A 254 17.50 14.85 -0.87
CA THR A 254 16.53 15.84 -1.34
C THR A 254 17.14 17.24 -1.58
N ALA A 255 18.34 17.49 -1.03
CA ALA A 255 19.14 18.69 -1.32
C ALA A 255 20.01 18.53 -2.58
N SER A 256 20.13 17.32 -3.16
CA SER A 256 20.87 17.11 -4.41
C SER A 256 20.08 17.60 -5.62
N PRO A 257 20.72 17.77 -6.78
CA PRO A 257 20.02 18.05 -8.02
C PRO A 257 18.93 17.00 -8.29
N PHE A 258 17.75 17.45 -8.68
CA PHE A 258 16.66 16.54 -9.04
C PHE A 258 16.88 15.98 -10.45
N LEU A 259 16.37 14.77 -10.69
CA LEU A 259 16.30 14.19 -12.03
C LEU A 259 15.07 14.72 -12.77
N HIS A 260 13.88 14.54 -12.20
CA HIS A 260 12.64 14.94 -12.79
C HIS A 260 11.75 15.64 -11.75
N ARG A 261 11.00 16.66 -12.20
CA ARG A 261 9.88 17.21 -11.46
C ARG A 261 8.63 17.13 -12.31
N LEU A 262 7.69 16.30 -11.90
CA LEU A 262 6.44 16.07 -12.59
C LEU A 262 5.30 16.73 -11.79
N THR A 263 4.55 17.60 -12.46
CA THR A 263 3.36 18.26 -11.90
C THR A 263 2.15 17.93 -12.76
N LEU A 264 1.19 17.21 -12.16
CA LEU A 264 -0.10 16.92 -12.77
C LEU A 264 -1.17 17.85 -12.19
N THR A 265 -1.93 18.52 -13.05
CA THR A 265 -3.06 19.38 -12.68
C THR A 265 -4.34 18.78 -13.21
N THR A 266 -5.34 18.63 -12.35
CA THR A 266 -6.68 18.13 -12.70
C THR A 266 -7.64 19.27 -13.08
N ASN A 267 -8.79 18.92 -13.67
CA ASN A 267 -9.77 19.90 -14.14
C ASN A 267 -10.40 20.73 -13.01
N ASP A 268 -10.45 20.21 -11.79
CA ASP A 268 -10.89 20.90 -10.58
C ASP A 268 -9.81 21.82 -9.96
N GLY A 269 -8.61 21.86 -10.58
CA GLY A 269 -7.50 22.71 -10.18
C GLY A 269 -6.57 22.10 -9.11
N ASN A 270 -6.81 20.87 -8.68
CA ASN A 270 -5.89 20.19 -7.78
C ASN A 270 -4.58 19.87 -8.49
N THR A 271 -3.47 19.97 -7.76
CA THR A 271 -2.14 19.65 -8.27
C THR A 271 -1.50 18.55 -7.46
N LYS A 272 -0.85 17.62 -8.16
CA LYS A 272 0.02 16.58 -7.56
C LYS A 272 1.42 16.73 -8.12
N GLU A 273 2.41 16.80 -7.23
CA GLU A 273 3.82 16.94 -7.60
C GLU A 273 4.61 15.70 -7.16
N MET A 274 5.51 15.27 -8.01
CA MET A 274 6.54 14.26 -7.72
C MET A 274 7.90 14.81 -8.15
N THR A 275 8.89 14.76 -7.26
CA THR A 275 10.27 15.12 -7.59
C THR A 275 11.16 13.91 -7.39
N THR A 276 11.93 13.51 -8.40
CA THR A 276 12.79 12.33 -8.35
C THR A 276 14.28 12.69 -8.20
N PHE A 277 15.02 11.77 -7.59
CA PHE A 277 16.44 11.91 -7.29
C PHE A 277 17.17 10.61 -7.60
N THR A 278 18.44 10.72 -7.98
CA THR A 278 19.31 9.57 -8.23
C THR A 278 19.40 8.69 -6.99
N LYS A 279 19.28 7.38 -7.18
CA LYS A 279 19.59 6.38 -6.17
C LYS A 279 20.94 5.77 -6.46
N LYS A 280 21.83 5.78 -5.45
CA LYS A 280 23.11 5.08 -5.53
C LYS A 280 22.95 3.62 -5.08
N ILE A 281 23.67 2.73 -5.74
CA ILE A 281 23.80 1.34 -5.34
C ILE A 281 24.55 1.30 -3.99
N GLN A 282 24.05 0.53 -3.04
CA GLN A 282 24.84 0.20 -1.84
C GLN A 282 25.67 -1.03 -2.18
N LEU A 283 26.93 -0.79 -2.51
CA LEU A 283 27.89 -1.89 -2.71
C LEU A 283 28.11 -2.59 -1.36
N SER A 284 28.00 -3.90 -1.34
CA SER A 284 28.46 -4.71 -0.21
C SER A 284 29.99 -4.83 -0.27
N GLU A 285 30.64 -5.18 0.86
CA GLU A 285 32.11 -5.41 0.90
C GLU A 285 32.57 -6.54 -0.05
N TYR A 286 31.64 -7.29 -0.65
CA TYR A 286 31.90 -8.42 -1.54
C TYR A 286 31.64 -8.10 -3.02
N ASP A 287 31.12 -6.91 -3.35
CA ASP A 287 30.86 -6.54 -4.73
C ASP A 287 32.17 -6.12 -5.42
N VAL A 288 32.51 -6.79 -6.50
CA VAL A 288 33.67 -6.43 -7.34
C VAL A 288 33.27 -5.22 -8.17
N VAL A 289 33.71 -4.03 -7.75
CA VAL A 289 33.55 -2.79 -8.52
C VAL A 289 34.54 -2.83 -9.71
N THR A 290 34.01 -2.83 -10.92
CA THR A 290 34.80 -2.58 -12.11
C THR A 290 34.93 -1.06 -12.31
N GLU A 291 36.08 -0.59 -12.86
CA GLU A 291 36.37 0.84 -13.05
C GLU A 291 35.35 1.61 -13.93
N ASN A 292 34.37 0.90 -14.54
CA ASN A 292 33.36 1.45 -15.42
C ASN A 292 31.91 1.40 -14.81
N ASP A 293 31.75 0.88 -13.61
CA ASP A 293 30.42 0.87 -12.95
C ASP A 293 30.18 2.24 -12.30
N ASP A 294 29.18 2.95 -12.80
CA ASP A 294 28.68 4.10 -12.09
C ASP A 294 27.95 3.62 -10.82
N ASP A 295 28.04 4.37 -9.73
CA ASP A 295 27.39 4.05 -8.46
C ASP A 295 25.84 4.20 -8.51
N ILE A 296 25.24 4.26 -9.70
CA ILE A 296 23.82 4.59 -9.91
C ILE A 296 22.98 3.32 -10.06
N ASP A 297 21.85 3.27 -9.35
CA ASP A 297 20.83 2.24 -9.54
C ASP A 297 19.96 2.60 -10.74
N HIS A 298 20.17 1.95 -11.89
CA HIS A 298 19.42 2.17 -13.12
C HIS A 298 18.00 1.54 -13.11
N SER A 299 17.65 0.78 -12.09
CA SER A 299 16.32 0.18 -11.96
C SER A 299 15.40 0.96 -11.05
N ARG A 300 15.97 1.78 -10.14
CA ARG A 300 15.21 2.49 -9.10
C ARG A 300 15.70 3.90 -8.91
N MET A 301 14.81 4.79 -8.49
CA MET A 301 15.12 6.14 -8.07
C MET A 301 14.35 6.52 -6.81
N HIS A 302 14.85 7.51 -6.09
CA HIS A 302 14.14 8.10 -4.97
C HIS A 302 13.13 9.12 -5.48
N ALA A 303 12.01 9.28 -4.76
CA ALA A 303 11.04 10.34 -5.07
C ALA A 303 10.46 10.98 -3.82
N LEU A 304 10.16 12.29 -3.92
CA LEU A 304 9.31 13.02 -2.99
C LEU A 304 7.92 13.19 -3.60
N ILE A 305 6.89 12.82 -2.85
CA ILE A 305 5.49 12.92 -3.23
C ILE A 305 4.65 13.54 -2.11
N ASN A 306 3.36 13.71 -2.34
CA ASN A 306 2.38 14.18 -1.34
C ASN A 306 2.82 15.48 -0.62
N ASN A 307 3.11 16.51 -1.40
CA ASN A 307 3.60 17.80 -0.89
C ASN A 307 4.89 17.67 -0.07
N LYS A 308 5.80 16.83 -0.55
CA LYS A 308 7.13 16.57 0.04
C LYS A 308 7.09 15.89 1.43
N ARG A 309 5.96 15.25 1.80
CA ARG A 309 5.85 14.52 3.06
C ARG A 309 6.41 13.11 2.98
N ASP A 310 6.26 12.48 1.82
CA ASP A 310 6.58 11.08 1.63
C ASP A 310 7.82 10.94 0.75
N PHE A 311 8.84 10.34 1.32
CA PHE A 311 10.06 9.95 0.62
C PHE A 311 9.97 8.48 0.26
N VAL A 312 9.93 8.16 -1.03
CA VAL A 312 9.60 6.83 -1.53
C VAL A 312 10.63 6.31 -2.51
N LEU A 313 10.65 5.00 -2.68
CA LEU A 313 11.36 4.30 -3.74
C LEU A 313 10.40 4.05 -4.89
N ILE A 314 10.81 4.40 -6.11
CA ILE A 314 10.05 4.13 -7.32
C ILE A 314 10.93 3.39 -8.33
N GLN A 315 10.28 2.62 -9.23
CA GLN A 315 10.97 1.85 -10.27
C GLN A 315 10.90 2.58 -11.59
N TYR A 316 12.01 2.64 -12.33
CA TYR A 316 12.05 3.17 -13.69
C TYR A 316 11.01 2.49 -14.58
N TYR A 317 10.93 1.17 -14.56
CA TYR A 317 9.96 0.38 -15.32
C TYR A 317 8.49 0.85 -15.16
N VAL A 318 8.11 1.31 -13.97
CA VAL A 318 6.75 1.78 -13.70
C VAL A 318 6.53 3.19 -14.22
N PHE A 319 7.54 4.06 -14.06
CA PHE A 319 7.43 5.51 -14.31
C PHE A 319 7.98 5.95 -15.65
N ASP A 320 8.78 5.15 -16.33
CA ASP A 320 9.41 5.46 -17.62
C ASP A 320 8.40 6.00 -18.66
N LYS A 321 7.24 5.35 -18.76
CA LYS A 321 6.13 5.75 -19.65
C LYS A 321 5.62 7.19 -19.46
N VAL A 322 5.99 7.87 -18.37
CA VAL A 322 5.60 9.25 -18.07
C VAL A 322 6.79 10.19 -17.89
N LEU A 323 8.03 9.70 -18.05
CA LEU A 323 9.27 10.43 -17.84
C LEU A 323 10.10 10.63 -19.12
N HIS A 324 9.52 10.38 -20.32
CA HIS A 324 10.20 10.66 -21.58
C HIS A 324 10.39 12.16 -21.83
N GLU A 325 11.46 12.51 -22.52
CA GLU A 325 11.80 13.87 -22.95
C GLU A 325 10.79 14.46 -23.98
N ALA A 326 10.78 15.77 -24.15
CA ALA A 326 9.87 16.46 -25.06
C ALA A 326 9.91 15.89 -26.49
N ASP A 327 11.10 15.63 -27.00
CA ASP A 327 11.32 15.11 -28.35
C ASP A 327 10.66 13.76 -28.61
N TYR A 328 10.46 12.93 -27.59
CA TYR A 328 9.70 11.68 -27.70
C TYR A 328 8.26 11.91 -28.19
N TYR A 329 7.62 13.01 -27.75
CA TYR A 329 6.23 13.32 -28.06
C TYR A 329 6.06 14.13 -29.35
N VAL A 330 7.17 14.49 -30.02
CA VAL A 330 7.12 15.24 -31.29
C VAL A 330 6.72 14.32 -32.44
N ALA A 331 5.78 14.81 -33.29
CA ALA A 331 5.34 14.08 -34.47
C ALA A 331 6.48 13.87 -35.48
N GLY A 332 6.60 12.66 -36.00
CA GLY A 332 7.61 12.31 -36.99
C GLY A 332 8.94 11.85 -36.43
N ASN A 333 9.18 11.92 -35.12
CA ASN A 333 10.32 11.28 -34.50
C ASN A 333 10.10 9.76 -34.43
N PRO A 334 11.01 8.94 -34.96
CA PRO A 334 10.93 7.49 -34.82
C PRO A 334 10.96 7.12 -33.33
N ILE A 335 10.25 6.07 -32.97
CA ILE A 335 10.32 5.50 -31.62
C ILE A 335 11.72 4.95 -31.46
N GLN A 336 12.59 5.63 -30.73
CA GLN A 336 13.80 5.03 -30.21
C GLN A 336 13.39 4.12 -29.05
N TYR A 337 13.37 2.83 -29.30
CA TYR A 337 13.36 1.84 -28.23
C TYR A 337 14.76 1.81 -27.65
N GLU A 338 15.06 2.64 -26.67
CA GLU A 338 16.23 2.45 -25.83
C GLU A 338 15.99 1.21 -24.95
N ILE A 339 16.40 0.06 -25.47
CA ILE A 339 16.43 -1.23 -24.73
C ILE A 339 17.65 -1.24 -23.78
N GLU A 340 18.23 -0.11 -23.46
CA GLU A 340 19.48 -0.05 -22.68
C GLU A 340 19.30 -0.30 -21.17
N HIS A 341 18.09 -0.35 -20.65
CA HIS A 341 17.89 -0.52 -19.19
C HIS A 341 17.47 -1.92 -18.75
N TYR A 342 17.35 -2.88 -19.64
CA TYR A 342 16.99 -4.25 -19.28
C TYR A 342 18.14 -5.22 -19.56
N GLN A 343 19.13 -5.25 -18.69
CA GLN A 343 19.97 -6.43 -18.56
C GLN A 343 19.12 -7.51 -17.86
N VAL A 344 18.64 -8.46 -18.63
CA VAL A 344 18.11 -9.72 -18.12
C VAL A 344 19.30 -10.43 -17.47
N VAL A 345 19.30 -10.48 -16.14
CA VAL A 345 20.19 -11.38 -15.40
C VAL A 345 19.61 -12.78 -15.61
N GLU A 346 20.26 -13.59 -16.45
CA GLU A 346 20.02 -15.03 -16.56
C GLU A 346 20.49 -15.77 -15.30
#